data_0557b0f5d94ed5cf21f9101c1fba5ae1
#
_entry.id   0557b0f5d94ed5cf21f9101c1fba5ae1
#
_cell.length_a   1.000
_cell.length_b   1.000
_cell.length_c   1.000
_cell.angle_alpha   90.00
_cell.angle_beta   90.00
_cell.angle_gamma   90.00
#
_symmetry.space_group_name_H-M   'P 1'
#
loop_
_entity.id
_entity.type
_entity.pdbx_description
1 polymer ?
#
loop_
_entity_poly.entity_id
_entity_poly.type
_entity_poly.pdbx_seq_one_letter_code
_entity_poly.pdbx_strand_id
1 'polypeptide(L)'
;KTAKNVLAIEKDPNMVGILRKTCAKFKNLQIVQADALKFDWTTIKPPYKIASNLPYNVASHLIRQILESQNRPQLMALMVQKEVGERIVAQAPDANILGLSVQIYANASLELIVPSTAFYPEPKVDSAIVRIEPKNDAPNAQKTADIFRLIKIGFSSPRKKLSNNLSTGLNRPKNEIEALMAKENIDLLSRPENLSLHDWEVLIKHLG
;
A
#
# COMPACT_ATOMS: atom_id res chain seq x y z
N LYS A 1 20.32 14.74 -11.34
CA LYS A 1 20.05 15.83 -10.37
C LYS A 1 20.24 15.26 -8.98
N THR A 2 21.00 15.93 -8.11
CA THR A 2 21.23 15.53 -6.72
C THR A 2 20.09 16.06 -5.82
N ALA A 3 19.72 15.31 -4.79
CA ALA A 3 18.76 15.77 -3.80
C ALA A 3 19.33 16.98 -3.03
N LYS A 4 18.48 17.96 -2.71
CA LYS A 4 18.88 19.14 -1.95
C LYS A 4 19.19 18.77 -0.50
N ASN A 5 18.32 17.99 0.13
CA ASN A 5 18.48 17.43 1.46
C ASN A 5 18.10 15.95 1.43
N VAL A 6 18.76 15.13 2.23
CA VAL A 6 18.46 13.71 2.41
C VAL A 6 18.34 13.41 3.89
N LEU A 7 17.24 12.78 4.29
CA LEU A 7 17.06 12.20 5.62
C LEU A 7 17.14 10.69 5.50
N ALA A 8 18.16 10.08 6.07
CA ALA A 8 18.27 8.62 6.18
C ALA A 8 17.75 8.17 7.54
N ILE A 9 16.77 7.29 7.52
CA ILE A 9 16.18 6.67 8.72
C ILE A 9 16.66 5.23 8.76
N GLU A 10 17.42 4.85 9.79
CA GLU A 10 17.97 3.52 9.96
C GLU A 10 17.77 3.07 11.41
N LYS A 11 17.32 1.81 11.58
CA LYS A 11 17.02 1.24 12.90
C LYS A 11 18.24 0.63 13.57
N ASP A 12 19.12 -0.01 12.80
CA ASP A 12 20.30 -0.72 13.33
C ASP A 12 21.41 0.28 13.71
N PRO A 13 21.82 0.35 14.98
CA PRO A 13 22.88 1.24 15.43
C PRO A 13 24.24 0.96 14.73
N ASN A 14 24.54 -0.29 14.36
CA ASN A 14 25.78 -0.62 13.67
C ASN A 14 25.77 -0.03 12.25
N MET A 15 24.64 -0.16 11.53
CA MET A 15 24.46 0.44 10.21
C MET A 15 24.48 1.96 10.27
N VAL A 16 23.90 2.58 11.29
CA VAL A 16 24.01 4.03 11.55
C VAL A 16 25.47 4.44 11.70
N GLY A 17 26.27 3.66 12.46
CA GLY A 17 27.70 3.90 12.63
C GLY A 17 28.48 3.82 11.30
N ILE A 18 28.17 2.84 10.45
CA ILE A 18 28.76 2.68 9.12
C ILE A 18 28.35 3.87 8.22
N LEU A 19 27.07 4.20 8.16
CA LEU A 19 26.57 5.32 7.36
C LEU A 19 27.24 6.65 7.72
N ARG A 20 27.39 6.93 9.01
CA ARG A 20 28.08 8.15 9.46
C ARG A 20 29.52 8.24 8.99
N LYS A 21 30.22 7.11 8.92
CA LYS A 21 31.61 7.04 8.42
C LYS A 21 31.69 7.15 6.90
N THR A 22 30.89 6.33 6.19
CA THR A 22 30.98 6.21 4.73
C THR A 22 30.39 7.42 4.01
N CYS A 23 29.38 8.05 4.61
CA CYS A 23 28.64 9.17 4.05
C CYS A 23 29.07 10.54 4.61
N ALA A 24 30.14 10.63 5.42
CA ALA A 24 30.60 11.85 6.08
C ALA A 24 30.87 13.03 5.12
N LYS A 25 31.20 12.74 3.86
CA LYS A 25 31.42 13.74 2.82
C LYS A 25 30.14 14.45 2.32
N PHE A 26 28.97 13.91 2.59
CA PHE A 26 27.68 14.49 2.12
C PHE A 26 27.10 15.41 3.17
N LYS A 27 27.34 16.71 3.02
CA LYS A 27 26.87 17.74 3.97
C LYS A 27 25.34 17.91 4.01
N ASN A 28 24.65 17.44 2.96
CA ASN A 28 23.19 17.50 2.82
C ASN A 28 22.48 16.24 3.35
N LEU A 29 23.21 15.31 3.98
CA LEU A 29 22.67 14.08 4.56
C LEU A 29 22.55 14.22 6.07
N GLN A 30 21.35 14.03 6.59
CA GLN A 30 21.06 13.81 7.99
C GLN A 30 20.75 12.34 8.22
N ILE A 31 21.36 11.73 9.25
CA ILE A 31 21.12 10.33 9.61
C ILE A 31 20.45 10.29 10.97
N VAL A 32 19.28 9.67 11.03
CA VAL A 32 18.48 9.49 12.24
C VAL A 32 18.38 7.99 12.55
N GLN A 33 18.76 7.61 13.76
CA GLN A 33 18.54 6.27 14.27
C GLN A 33 17.09 6.15 14.74
N ALA A 34 16.24 5.50 13.96
CA ALA A 34 14.84 5.31 14.30
C ALA A 34 14.25 4.10 13.59
N ASP A 35 13.20 3.51 14.17
CA ASP A 35 12.35 2.54 13.48
C ASP A 35 11.36 3.29 12.57
N ALA A 36 11.39 3.04 11.27
CA ALA A 36 10.53 3.70 10.30
C ALA A 36 9.03 3.50 10.59
N LEU A 37 8.63 2.38 11.24
CA LEU A 37 7.26 2.13 11.68
C LEU A 37 6.84 2.99 12.90
N LYS A 38 7.80 3.55 13.62
CA LYS A 38 7.55 4.41 14.80
C LYS A 38 7.92 5.87 14.52
N PHE A 39 8.46 6.13 13.35
CA PHE A 39 8.90 7.48 12.98
C PHE A 39 7.68 8.38 12.73
N ASP A 40 7.73 9.58 13.26
CA ASP A 40 6.70 10.60 13.01
C ASP A 40 6.93 11.29 11.66
N TRP A 41 6.23 10.80 10.63
CA TRP A 41 6.31 11.31 9.27
C TRP A 41 5.80 12.75 9.12
N THR A 42 5.05 13.28 10.10
CA THR A 42 4.56 14.67 10.10
C THR A 42 5.67 15.68 10.31
N THR A 43 6.79 15.24 10.87
CA THR A 43 7.98 16.09 11.12
C THR A 43 8.77 16.42 9.85
N ILE A 44 8.54 15.69 8.75
CA ILE A 44 9.23 15.93 7.48
C ILE A 44 8.56 17.11 6.77
N LYS A 45 9.37 18.12 6.44
CA LYS A 45 8.86 19.30 5.69
C LYS A 45 8.53 18.93 4.24
N PRO A 46 7.28 19.12 3.78
CA PRO A 46 6.94 18.91 2.39
C PRO A 46 7.53 20.01 1.47
N PRO A 47 7.71 19.76 0.16
CA PRO A 47 7.51 18.47 -0.50
C PRO A 47 8.70 17.51 -0.32
N TYR A 48 8.43 16.20 -0.19
CA TYR A 48 9.48 15.21 -0.10
C TYR A 48 9.14 13.93 -0.90
N LYS A 49 10.16 13.10 -1.12
CA LYS A 49 10.05 11.79 -1.79
C LYS A 49 10.71 10.72 -0.91
N ILE A 50 10.26 9.50 -1.05
CA ILE A 50 10.84 8.35 -0.35
C ILE A 50 11.48 7.41 -1.37
N ALA A 51 12.71 6.98 -1.09
CA ALA A 51 13.36 5.88 -1.79
C ALA A 51 13.88 4.89 -0.74
N SER A 52 13.49 3.62 -0.83
CA SER A 52 13.89 2.62 0.15
C SER A 52 13.92 1.20 -0.43
N ASN A 53 14.90 0.42 0.03
CA ASN A 53 14.84 -1.03 -0.03
C ASN A 53 14.24 -1.51 1.29
N LEU A 54 12.98 -1.96 1.27
CA LEU A 54 12.24 -2.28 2.48
C LEU A 54 12.46 -3.73 2.92
N PRO A 55 12.68 -3.98 4.22
CA PRO A 55 12.59 -5.33 4.75
C PRO A 55 11.23 -5.94 4.43
N TYR A 56 11.22 -7.20 3.99
CA TYR A 56 10.03 -7.85 3.44
C TYR A 56 8.84 -7.91 4.40
N ASN A 57 9.12 -8.05 5.69
CA ASN A 57 8.11 -8.19 6.74
C ASN A 57 7.41 -6.87 7.14
N VAL A 58 7.95 -5.70 6.73
CA VAL A 58 7.41 -4.41 7.14
C VAL A 58 6.84 -3.58 5.99
N ALA A 59 7.13 -3.96 4.73
CA ALA A 59 6.81 -3.16 3.55
C ALA A 59 5.34 -2.74 3.48
N SER A 60 4.41 -3.69 3.55
CA SER A 60 2.97 -3.42 3.44
C SER A 60 2.45 -2.50 4.56
N HIS A 61 2.95 -2.69 5.80
CA HIS A 61 2.55 -1.87 6.93
C HIS A 61 3.09 -0.44 6.79
N LEU A 62 4.36 -0.29 6.43
CA LEU A 62 4.98 1.03 6.28
C LEU A 62 4.35 1.83 5.14
N ILE A 63 4.11 1.20 3.98
CA ILE A 63 3.42 1.84 2.85
C ILE A 63 2.07 2.39 3.29
N ARG A 64 1.28 1.56 3.97
CA ARG A 64 -0.03 1.96 4.47
C ARG A 64 0.06 3.12 5.45
N GLN A 65 0.94 3.03 6.46
CA GLN A 65 1.13 4.08 7.46
C GLN A 65 1.50 5.43 6.83
N ILE A 66 2.39 5.43 5.83
CA ILE A 66 2.79 6.65 5.11
C ILE A 66 1.61 7.21 4.30
N LEU A 67 0.85 6.35 3.62
CA LEU A 67 -0.29 6.76 2.81
C LEU A 67 -1.47 7.27 3.66
N GLU A 68 -1.65 6.76 4.88
CA GLU A 68 -2.66 7.22 5.83
C GLU A 68 -2.24 8.54 6.53
N SER A 69 -0.95 8.90 6.50
CA SER A 69 -0.46 10.14 7.10
C SER A 69 -1.06 11.38 6.42
N GLN A 70 -1.27 12.45 7.19
CA GLN A 70 -1.64 13.75 6.63
C GLN A 70 -0.50 14.40 5.83
N ASN A 71 0.75 14.03 6.13
CA ASN A 71 1.94 14.52 5.43
C ASN A 71 2.47 13.44 4.47
N ARG A 72 1.82 13.30 3.31
CA ARG A 72 2.19 12.31 2.31
C ARG A 72 3.37 12.77 1.46
N PRO A 73 4.27 11.86 1.05
CA PRO A 73 5.30 12.18 0.07
C PRO A 73 4.67 12.45 -1.31
N GLN A 74 5.40 13.15 -2.18
CA GLN A 74 4.99 13.32 -3.57
C GLN A 74 5.17 12.02 -4.39
N LEU A 75 6.10 11.17 -3.96
CA LEU A 75 6.47 9.94 -4.65
C LEU A 75 7.17 8.99 -3.69
N MET A 76 6.86 7.71 -3.78
CA MET A 76 7.65 6.64 -3.19
C MET A 76 8.18 5.72 -4.28
N ALA A 77 9.50 5.45 -4.28
CA ALA A 77 10.16 4.43 -5.07
C ALA A 77 10.67 3.37 -4.11
N LEU A 78 10.00 2.22 -4.07
CA LEU A 78 10.23 1.20 -3.05
C LEU A 78 10.65 -0.11 -3.71
N MET A 79 11.73 -0.70 -3.20
CA MET A 79 12.09 -2.07 -3.55
C MET A 79 11.48 -3.03 -2.52
N VAL A 80 10.72 -3.99 -3.01
CA VAL A 80 9.99 -5.00 -2.22
C VAL A 80 10.16 -6.37 -2.87
N GLN A 81 9.71 -7.45 -2.21
CA GLN A 81 9.61 -8.76 -2.89
C GLN A 81 8.73 -8.66 -4.12
N LYS A 82 9.07 -9.40 -5.19
CA LYS A 82 8.32 -9.42 -6.45
C LYS A 82 6.83 -9.67 -6.23
N GLU A 83 6.47 -10.71 -5.46
CA GLU A 83 5.06 -11.01 -5.14
C GLU A 83 4.35 -9.83 -4.45
N VAL A 84 5.03 -9.15 -3.52
CA VAL A 84 4.47 -7.97 -2.84
C VAL A 84 4.26 -6.82 -3.83
N GLY A 85 5.23 -6.60 -4.73
CA GLY A 85 5.13 -5.60 -5.79
C GLY A 85 3.94 -5.88 -6.72
N GLU A 86 3.81 -7.12 -7.20
CA GLU A 86 2.70 -7.57 -8.03
C GLU A 86 1.34 -7.36 -7.33
N ARG A 87 1.25 -7.70 -6.03
CA ARG A 87 0.03 -7.49 -5.25
C ARG A 87 -0.32 -6.01 -5.03
N ILE A 88 0.67 -5.13 -4.91
CA ILE A 88 0.44 -3.67 -4.76
C ILE A 88 -0.22 -3.09 -6.01
N VAL A 89 0.20 -3.55 -7.20
CA VAL A 89 -0.29 -3.02 -8.47
C VAL A 89 -1.48 -3.78 -9.06
N ALA A 90 -1.85 -4.91 -8.45
CA ALA A 90 -2.94 -5.75 -8.92
C ALA A 90 -4.28 -5.02 -8.91
N GLN A 91 -5.02 -5.16 -10.00
CA GLN A 91 -6.36 -4.61 -10.20
C GLN A 91 -7.34 -5.75 -10.48
N ALA A 92 -8.64 -5.45 -10.54
CA ALA A 92 -9.62 -6.41 -11.00
C ALA A 92 -9.23 -6.97 -12.39
N PRO A 93 -9.40 -8.27 -12.64
CA PRO A 93 -10.12 -9.25 -11.81
C PRO A 93 -9.29 -9.93 -10.70
N ASP A 94 -8.03 -9.52 -10.47
CA ASP A 94 -7.08 -10.12 -9.52
C ASP A 94 -6.81 -9.19 -8.32
N ALA A 95 -7.79 -8.34 -7.98
CA ALA A 95 -7.65 -7.39 -6.88
C ALA A 95 -7.44 -8.10 -5.53
N ASN A 96 -6.73 -7.44 -4.64
CA ASN A 96 -6.47 -7.94 -3.29
C ASN A 96 -6.46 -6.79 -2.28
N ILE A 97 -6.53 -7.13 -0.98
CA ILE A 97 -6.61 -6.12 0.09
C ILE A 97 -5.44 -5.14 0.05
N LEU A 98 -4.20 -5.60 -0.23
CA LEU A 98 -3.03 -4.74 -0.27
C LEU A 98 -3.12 -3.75 -1.44
N GLY A 99 -3.40 -4.24 -2.65
CA GLY A 99 -3.57 -3.40 -3.84
C GLY A 99 -4.69 -2.37 -3.66
N LEU A 100 -5.88 -2.80 -3.21
CA LEU A 100 -6.99 -1.89 -2.92
C LEU A 100 -6.62 -0.86 -1.85
N SER A 101 -5.85 -1.27 -0.81
CA SER A 101 -5.40 -0.35 0.23
C SER A 101 -4.49 0.77 -0.30
N VAL A 102 -3.68 0.45 -1.28
CA VAL A 102 -2.82 1.46 -1.94
C VAL A 102 -3.66 2.31 -2.90
N GLN A 103 -4.53 1.70 -3.69
CA GLN A 103 -5.36 2.39 -4.69
C GLN A 103 -6.29 3.44 -4.10
N ILE A 104 -6.74 3.28 -2.86
CA ILE A 104 -7.54 4.30 -2.14
C ILE A 104 -6.77 5.62 -2.07
N TYR A 105 -5.46 5.57 -1.82
CA TYR A 105 -4.64 6.75 -1.54
C TYR A 105 -3.71 7.16 -2.67
N ALA A 106 -3.38 6.24 -3.59
CA ALA A 106 -2.29 6.43 -4.53
C ALA A 106 -2.52 5.66 -5.84
N ASN A 107 -1.81 6.09 -6.89
CA ASN A 107 -1.56 5.27 -8.07
C ASN A 107 -0.24 4.52 -7.87
N ALA A 108 -0.19 3.26 -8.28
CA ALA A 108 1.00 2.44 -8.19
C ALA A 108 1.32 1.77 -9.52
N SER A 109 2.61 1.69 -9.86
CA SER A 109 3.13 0.98 -11.02
C SER A 109 4.35 0.14 -10.64
N LEU A 110 4.49 -1.02 -11.28
CA LEU A 110 5.67 -1.85 -11.16
C LEU A 110 6.64 -1.40 -12.26
N GLU A 111 7.80 -0.84 -11.84
CA GLU A 111 8.76 -0.23 -12.76
C GLU A 111 9.81 -1.22 -13.25
N LEU A 112 10.27 -2.12 -12.37
CA LEU A 112 11.36 -3.04 -12.67
C LEU A 112 11.31 -4.28 -11.79
N ILE A 113 11.62 -5.43 -12.39
CA ILE A 113 11.96 -6.67 -11.65
C ILE A 113 13.47 -6.73 -11.51
N VAL A 114 13.93 -6.92 -10.27
CA VAL A 114 15.35 -7.08 -9.94
C VAL A 114 15.57 -8.54 -9.57
N PRO A 115 16.34 -9.30 -10.37
CA PRO A 115 16.58 -10.71 -10.10
C PRO A 115 17.36 -10.91 -8.79
N SER A 116 17.14 -12.03 -8.11
CA SER A 116 17.82 -12.39 -6.86
C SER A 116 19.34 -12.39 -7.00
N THR A 117 19.84 -12.75 -8.19
CA THR A 117 21.27 -12.75 -8.53
C THR A 117 21.95 -11.39 -8.49
N ALA A 118 21.18 -10.29 -8.44
CA ALA A 118 21.71 -8.94 -8.31
C ALA A 118 22.13 -8.57 -6.88
N PHE A 119 21.92 -9.47 -5.91
CA PHE A 119 22.17 -9.20 -4.49
C PHE A 119 23.26 -10.11 -3.90
N TYR A 120 23.91 -9.61 -2.86
CA TYR A 120 24.80 -10.40 -2.02
C TYR A 120 24.54 -10.13 -0.53
N PRO A 121 24.25 -11.17 0.27
CA PRO A 121 23.95 -12.53 -0.16
C PRO A 121 22.66 -12.61 -1.01
N GLU A 122 22.60 -13.60 -1.90
CA GLU A 122 21.47 -13.80 -2.80
C GLU A 122 20.20 -14.18 -2.01
N PRO A 123 19.08 -13.42 -2.14
CA PRO A 123 17.82 -13.78 -1.51
C PRO A 123 17.14 -14.93 -2.27
N LYS A 124 16.15 -15.56 -1.62
CA LYS A 124 15.41 -16.70 -2.19
C LYS A 124 14.43 -16.32 -3.32
N VAL A 125 14.11 -15.03 -3.46
CA VAL A 125 13.09 -14.54 -4.39
C VAL A 125 13.55 -13.23 -5.04
N ASP A 126 13.05 -12.98 -6.24
CA ASP A 126 13.25 -11.71 -6.92
C ASP A 126 12.64 -10.54 -6.15
N SER A 127 13.14 -9.35 -6.42
CA SER A 127 12.59 -8.09 -5.93
C SER A 127 11.88 -7.33 -7.06
N ALA A 128 11.07 -6.36 -6.70
CA ALA A 128 10.45 -5.43 -7.63
C ALA A 128 10.61 -4.00 -7.13
N ILE A 129 10.85 -3.07 -8.05
CA ILE A 129 10.74 -1.65 -7.77
C ILE A 129 9.34 -1.20 -8.11
N VAL A 130 8.64 -0.69 -7.09
CA VAL A 130 7.29 -0.15 -7.20
C VAL A 130 7.35 1.36 -7.03
N ARG A 131 6.73 2.07 -7.95
CA ARG A 131 6.48 3.50 -7.87
C ARG A 131 5.08 3.73 -7.32
N ILE A 132 4.95 4.56 -6.30
CA ILE A 132 3.67 4.91 -5.67
C ILE A 132 3.55 6.42 -5.63
N GLU A 133 2.50 6.97 -6.24
CA GLU A 133 2.21 8.40 -6.30
C GLU A 133 0.90 8.70 -5.56
N PRO A 134 0.97 9.29 -4.36
CA PRO A 134 -0.21 9.68 -3.60
C PRO A 134 -1.12 10.62 -4.39
N LYS A 135 -2.42 10.39 -4.31
CA LYS A 135 -3.45 11.22 -4.93
C LYS A 135 -3.68 12.49 -4.08
N ASN A 136 -3.96 13.61 -4.74
CA ASN A 136 -4.29 14.87 -4.06
C ASN A 136 -5.71 14.84 -3.45
N ASP A 137 -6.61 14.07 -4.03
CA ASP A 137 -8.03 13.94 -3.71
C ASP A 137 -8.36 12.67 -2.91
N ALA A 138 -7.35 12.09 -2.24
CA ALA A 138 -7.57 10.90 -1.44
C ALA A 138 -8.67 11.13 -0.38
N PRO A 139 -9.56 10.13 -0.15
CA PRO A 139 -10.67 10.27 0.78
C PRO A 139 -10.22 10.64 2.19
N ASN A 140 -11.10 11.29 2.95
CA ASN A 140 -10.84 11.53 4.37
C ASN A 140 -10.79 10.22 5.18
N ALA A 141 -10.27 10.29 6.41
CA ALA A 141 -10.05 9.12 7.26
C ALA A 141 -11.35 8.31 7.50
N GLN A 142 -12.50 8.98 7.71
CA GLN A 142 -13.77 8.29 7.96
C GLN A 142 -14.21 7.48 6.73
N LYS A 143 -14.27 8.12 5.55
CA LYS A 143 -14.66 7.44 4.31
C LYS A 143 -13.73 6.27 4.00
N THR A 144 -12.44 6.43 4.24
CA THR A 144 -11.47 5.37 4.05
C THR A 144 -11.69 4.20 5.01
N ALA A 145 -11.98 4.49 6.29
CA ALA A 145 -12.27 3.44 7.27
C ALA A 145 -13.49 2.61 6.88
N ASP A 146 -14.54 3.25 6.37
CA ASP A 146 -15.76 2.59 5.92
C ASP A 146 -15.51 1.70 4.69
N ILE A 147 -14.78 2.21 3.68
CA ILE A 147 -14.38 1.42 2.51
C ILE A 147 -13.54 0.21 2.95
N PHE A 148 -12.58 0.42 3.84
CA PHE A 148 -11.72 -0.67 4.33
C PHE A 148 -12.49 -1.72 5.11
N ARG A 149 -13.46 -1.30 5.93
CA ARG A 149 -14.35 -2.22 6.66
C ARG A 149 -15.09 -3.12 5.67
N LEU A 150 -15.68 -2.53 4.62
CA LEU A 150 -16.42 -3.27 3.61
C LEU A 150 -15.52 -4.24 2.82
N ILE A 151 -14.34 -3.78 2.38
CA ILE A 151 -13.34 -4.64 1.70
C ILE A 151 -12.95 -5.82 2.60
N LYS A 152 -12.64 -5.61 3.88
CA LYS A 152 -12.29 -6.70 4.81
C LYS A 152 -13.42 -7.71 4.96
N ILE A 153 -14.67 -7.26 5.04
CA ILE A 153 -15.84 -8.14 5.08
C ILE A 153 -15.91 -8.95 3.78
N GLY A 154 -15.80 -8.30 2.63
CA GLY A 154 -15.85 -8.98 1.34
C GLY A 154 -14.75 -10.04 1.18
N PHE A 155 -13.54 -9.76 1.64
CA PHE A 155 -12.39 -10.68 1.60
C PHE A 155 -12.33 -11.65 2.78
N SER A 156 -13.33 -11.70 3.68
CA SER A 156 -13.34 -12.65 4.81
C SER A 156 -13.26 -14.11 4.38
N SER A 157 -13.78 -14.44 3.20
CA SER A 157 -13.68 -15.76 2.57
C SER A 157 -13.44 -15.57 1.06
N PRO A 158 -12.19 -15.37 0.59
CA PRO A 158 -11.91 -14.95 -0.79
C PRO A 158 -12.45 -15.90 -1.86
N ARG A 159 -12.51 -17.21 -1.57
CA ARG A 159 -13.03 -18.23 -2.50
C ARG A 159 -14.56 -18.27 -2.63
N LYS A 160 -15.30 -17.58 -1.74
CA LYS A 160 -16.77 -17.51 -1.80
C LYS A 160 -17.24 -16.33 -2.65
N LYS A 161 -18.48 -16.40 -3.13
CA LYS A 161 -19.14 -15.27 -3.78
C LYS A 161 -19.19 -14.06 -2.84
N LEU A 162 -19.03 -12.87 -3.40
CA LEU A 162 -19.07 -11.62 -2.64
C LEU A 162 -20.37 -11.45 -1.85
N SER A 163 -21.54 -11.76 -2.50
CA SER A 163 -22.85 -11.66 -1.86
C SER A 163 -22.94 -12.47 -0.56
N ASN A 164 -22.29 -13.63 -0.48
CA ASN A 164 -22.28 -14.43 0.74
C ASN A 164 -21.45 -13.76 1.86
N ASN A 165 -20.28 -13.23 1.52
CA ASN A 165 -19.41 -12.58 2.49
C ASN A 165 -20.04 -11.31 3.04
N LEU A 166 -20.62 -10.47 2.18
CA LEU A 166 -21.29 -9.24 2.56
C LEU A 166 -22.54 -9.51 3.39
N SER A 167 -23.38 -10.47 2.97
CA SER A 167 -24.58 -10.85 3.72
C SER A 167 -24.24 -11.27 5.15
N THR A 168 -23.25 -12.17 5.30
CA THR A 168 -22.81 -12.65 6.62
C THR A 168 -22.17 -11.53 7.45
N GLY A 169 -21.25 -10.77 6.86
CA GLY A 169 -20.46 -9.79 7.61
C GLY A 169 -21.22 -8.50 7.95
N LEU A 170 -22.29 -8.16 7.20
CA LEU A 170 -23.15 -7.02 7.48
C LEU A 170 -24.46 -7.40 8.19
N ASN A 171 -24.69 -8.69 8.38
CA ASN A 171 -25.95 -9.23 8.93
C ASN A 171 -27.17 -8.71 8.14
N ARG A 172 -27.10 -8.75 6.80
CA ARG A 172 -28.18 -8.37 5.88
C ARG A 172 -28.62 -9.56 5.04
N PRO A 173 -29.91 -9.63 4.65
CA PRO A 173 -30.42 -10.67 3.75
C PRO A 173 -29.63 -10.70 2.43
N LYS A 174 -29.29 -11.91 1.96
CA LYS A 174 -28.49 -12.09 0.75
C LYS A 174 -29.17 -11.51 -0.50
N ASN A 175 -30.48 -11.64 -0.60
CA ASN A 175 -31.27 -11.09 -1.72
C ASN A 175 -31.18 -9.55 -1.80
N GLU A 176 -31.08 -8.84 -0.67
CA GLU A 176 -30.83 -7.39 -0.67
C GLU A 176 -29.45 -7.05 -1.25
N ILE A 177 -28.42 -7.81 -0.84
CA ILE A 177 -27.06 -7.61 -1.37
C ILE A 177 -27.03 -7.90 -2.88
N GLU A 178 -27.65 -9.00 -3.32
CA GLU A 178 -27.70 -9.36 -4.74
C GLU A 178 -28.52 -8.36 -5.58
N ALA A 179 -29.64 -7.84 -5.05
CA ALA A 179 -30.40 -6.78 -5.69
C ALA A 179 -29.58 -5.49 -5.85
N LEU A 180 -28.79 -5.12 -4.83
CA LEU A 180 -27.88 -3.98 -4.90
C LEU A 180 -26.77 -4.21 -5.94
N MET A 181 -26.13 -5.37 -5.93
CA MET A 181 -25.10 -5.71 -6.90
C MET A 181 -25.63 -5.64 -8.34
N ALA A 182 -26.85 -6.18 -8.58
CA ALA A 182 -27.49 -6.13 -9.90
C ALA A 182 -27.80 -4.68 -10.33
N LYS A 183 -28.29 -3.85 -9.40
CA LYS A 183 -28.57 -2.42 -9.65
C LYS A 183 -27.32 -1.66 -10.10
N GLU A 184 -26.17 -2.00 -9.51
CA GLU A 184 -24.90 -1.34 -9.78
C GLU A 184 -24.08 -2.07 -10.87
N ASN A 185 -24.70 -3.00 -11.63
CA ASN A 185 -24.08 -3.78 -12.69
C ASN A 185 -22.87 -4.64 -12.24
N ILE A 186 -22.86 -5.08 -11.00
CA ILE A 186 -21.86 -6.01 -10.46
C ILE A 186 -22.37 -7.44 -10.65
N ASP A 187 -21.59 -8.30 -11.30
CA ASP A 187 -21.96 -9.69 -11.53
C ASP A 187 -22.19 -10.42 -10.19
N LEU A 188 -23.34 -11.09 -10.06
CA LEU A 188 -23.74 -11.85 -8.86
C LEU A 188 -22.86 -13.07 -8.58
N LEU A 189 -22.08 -13.50 -9.57
CA LEU A 189 -21.08 -14.57 -9.41
C LEU A 189 -19.74 -14.06 -8.93
N SER A 190 -19.52 -12.74 -8.92
CA SER A 190 -18.26 -12.13 -8.55
C SER A 190 -17.78 -12.56 -7.17
N ARG A 191 -16.46 -12.75 -7.08
CA ARG A 191 -15.70 -12.85 -5.84
C ARG A 191 -15.10 -11.49 -5.50
N PRO A 192 -14.63 -11.25 -4.27
CA PRO A 192 -14.06 -9.95 -3.90
C PRO A 192 -12.89 -9.50 -4.80
N GLU A 193 -12.10 -10.42 -5.33
CA GLU A 193 -10.99 -10.17 -6.24
C GLU A 193 -11.42 -9.59 -7.59
N ASN A 194 -12.67 -9.85 -8.01
CA ASN A 194 -13.20 -9.38 -9.30
C ASN A 194 -13.64 -7.91 -9.26
N LEU A 195 -13.71 -7.29 -8.08
CA LEU A 195 -14.17 -5.91 -7.93
C LEU A 195 -13.02 -4.91 -8.02
N SER A 196 -13.24 -3.87 -8.83
CA SER A 196 -12.40 -2.67 -8.84
C SER A 196 -12.61 -1.82 -7.57
N LEU A 197 -11.70 -0.88 -7.31
CA LEU A 197 -11.90 0.09 -6.22
C LEU A 197 -13.23 0.88 -6.40
N HIS A 198 -13.56 1.23 -7.65
CA HIS A 198 -14.81 1.92 -7.96
C HIS A 198 -16.05 1.13 -7.52
N ASP A 199 -16.08 -0.18 -7.78
CA ASP A 199 -17.19 -1.04 -7.37
C ASP A 199 -17.35 -1.04 -5.84
N TRP A 200 -16.24 -1.09 -5.10
CA TRP A 200 -16.24 -0.96 -3.63
C TRP A 200 -16.75 0.40 -3.17
N GLU A 201 -16.37 1.48 -3.85
CA GLU A 201 -16.85 2.85 -3.56
C GLU A 201 -18.36 3.01 -3.85
N VAL A 202 -18.86 2.32 -4.83
CA VAL A 202 -20.31 2.29 -5.14
C VAL A 202 -21.06 1.51 -4.07
N LEU A 203 -20.58 0.31 -3.71
CA LEU A 203 -21.20 -0.51 -2.67
C LEU A 203 -21.27 0.19 -1.31
N ILE A 204 -20.23 0.94 -0.92
CA ILE A 204 -20.22 1.61 0.40
C ILE A 204 -21.26 2.72 0.51
N LYS A 205 -21.66 3.37 -0.59
CA LYS A 205 -22.73 4.38 -0.59
C LYS A 205 -24.08 3.82 -0.12
N HIS A 206 -24.27 2.51 -0.27
CA HIS A 206 -25.52 1.82 0.06
C HIS A 206 -25.42 0.93 1.31
N LEU A 207 -24.22 0.49 1.66
CA LEU A 207 -23.95 -0.49 2.72
C LEU A 207 -23.21 0.10 3.93
N GLY A 208 -22.78 1.35 3.82
CA GLY A 208 -22.03 2.09 4.85
C GLY A 208 -22.86 2.60 6.00
#